data_35c6e237d618a99b401ddfdacb26e486
#
_entry.id   35c6e237d618a99b401ddfdacb26e486
#
_cell.length_a   1.000
_cell.length_b   1.000
_cell.length_c   1.000
_cell.angle_alpha   90.00
_cell.angle_beta   90.00
_cell.angle_gamma   90.00
#
_symmetry.space_group_name_H-M   'P 1'
#
loop_
_entity.id
_entity.type
_entity.pdbx_description
1 polymer ?
#
loop_
_entity_poly.entity_id
_entity_poly.type
_entity_poly.pdbx_seq_one_letter_code
_entity_poly.pdbx_strand_id
1 'polypeptide(L)'
;IFPVMALIALRFTGLIDEYANSVGVSRMDAAVPGVLALCVISTALSGQGIATGFDRRYGVLRFLATTPLGRNGLIMGKCIAVLVVVAIQFTLVAVLGYGLGWRPDAIAVSRSIITMIMGAGAFTALGLLIAGTVRAEATLAIVNIAWVILAGAGGVVFPLKSFPDWYAAVVAWSPSAALGDAL
;
A
#
# COMPACT_ATOMS: atom_id res chain seq x y z
N ILE A 1 -12.60 0.19 6.13
CA ILE A 1 -13.05 1.48 6.75
C ILE A 1 -11.96 2.54 6.59
N PHE A 2 -10.67 2.24 6.90
CA PHE A 2 -9.57 3.21 6.83
C PHE A 2 -9.45 3.96 5.48
N PRO A 3 -9.45 3.30 4.30
CA PRO A 3 -9.31 4.02 3.03
C PRO A 3 -10.46 5.01 2.77
N VAL A 4 -11.66 4.63 3.15
CA VAL A 4 -12.86 5.48 3.00
C VAL A 4 -12.76 6.72 3.90
N MET A 5 -12.37 6.52 5.16
CA MET A 5 -12.18 7.62 6.10
C MET A 5 -11.05 8.54 5.67
N ALA A 6 -9.94 7.99 5.15
CA ALA A 6 -8.83 8.77 4.64
C ALA A 6 -9.25 9.64 3.45
N LEU A 7 -9.99 9.07 2.48
CA LEU A 7 -10.47 9.81 1.33
C LEU A 7 -11.44 10.94 1.72
N ILE A 8 -12.36 10.66 2.65
CA ILE A 8 -13.29 11.66 3.18
C ILE A 8 -12.53 12.76 3.94
N ALA A 9 -11.59 12.38 4.80
CA ALA A 9 -10.77 13.33 5.53
C ALA A 9 -10.00 14.27 4.58
N LEU A 10 -9.34 13.73 3.56
CA LEU A 10 -8.61 14.52 2.56
C LEU A 10 -9.53 15.43 1.73
N ARG A 11 -10.80 15.03 1.53
CA ARG A 11 -11.79 15.87 0.83
C ARG A 11 -12.17 17.12 1.63
N PHE A 12 -12.23 17.00 2.98
CA PHE A 12 -12.77 18.07 3.83
C PHE A 12 -11.69 18.86 4.59
N THR A 13 -10.47 18.34 4.75
CA THR A 13 -9.44 18.98 5.61
C THR A 13 -8.53 19.98 4.89
N GLY A 14 -8.59 20.08 3.57
CA GLY A 14 -7.71 21.00 2.83
C GLY A 14 -6.20 20.66 2.87
N LEU A 15 -5.82 19.54 3.49
CA LEU A 15 -4.41 19.14 3.69
C LEU A 15 -3.61 18.99 2.39
N ILE A 16 -4.29 18.76 1.28
CA ILE A 16 -3.65 18.57 -0.03
C ILE A 16 -3.90 19.72 -1.00
N ASP A 17 -4.54 20.81 -0.53
CA ASP A 17 -4.90 21.94 -1.42
C ASP A 17 -3.67 22.63 -1.98
N GLU A 18 -2.67 22.87 -1.15
CA GLU A 18 -1.42 23.49 -1.58
C GLU A 18 -0.71 22.64 -2.64
N TYR A 19 -0.72 21.33 -2.46
CA TYR A 19 -0.17 20.40 -3.46
C TYR A 19 -1.00 20.34 -4.74
N ALA A 20 -2.31 20.14 -4.63
CA ALA A 20 -3.20 20.09 -5.78
C ALA A 20 -3.09 21.37 -6.64
N ASN A 21 -3.01 22.53 -5.98
CA ASN A 21 -2.81 23.83 -6.63
C ASN A 21 -1.41 23.95 -7.28
N SER A 22 -0.36 23.45 -6.63
CA SER A 22 1.02 23.53 -7.15
C SER A 22 1.23 22.67 -8.41
N VAL A 23 0.49 21.58 -8.54
CA VAL A 23 0.56 20.64 -9.68
C VAL A 23 -0.55 20.94 -10.72
N GLY A 24 -1.55 21.76 -10.37
CA GLY A 24 -2.65 22.10 -11.27
C GLY A 24 -3.66 20.96 -11.50
N VAL A 25 -3.76 20.02 -10.54
CA VAL A 25 -4.69 18.89 -10.58
C VAL A 25 -5.84 19.08 -9.61
N SER A 26 -6.93 18.35 -9.79
CA SER A 26 -8.02 18.41 -8.83
C SER A 26 -7.60 17.79 -7.50
N ARG A 27 -8.23 18.23 -6.39
CA ARG A 27 -7.98 17.68 -5.05
C ARG A 27 -8.13 16.14 -5.02
N MET A 28 -9.11 15.62 -5.75
CA MET A 28 -9.36 14.18 -5.79
C MET A 28 -8.33 13.42 -6.65
N ASP A 29 -7.84 14.04 -7.72
CA ASP A 29 -6.80 13.43 -8.56
C ASP A 29 -5.46 13.31 -7.79
N ALA A 30 -5.22 14.18 -6.81
CA ALA A 30 -4.07 14.08 -5.92
C ALA A 30 -4.30 13.08 -4.76
N ALA A 31 -5.53 13.00 -4.21
CA ALA A 31 -5.83 12.19 -3.03
C ALA A 31 -5.95 10.70 -3.32
N VAL A 32 -6.62 10.34 -4.42
CA VAL A 32 -6.97 8.94 -4.72
C VAL A 32 -5.74 8.05 -4.89
N PRO A 33 -4.72 8.44 -5.68
CA PRO A 33 -3.49 7.64 -5.80
C PRO A 33 -2.80 7.40 -4.45
N GLY A 34 -2.67 8.43 -3.62
CA GLY A 34 -2.07 8.32 -2.29
C GLY A 34 -2.83 7.35 -1.38
N VAL A 35 -4.16 7.42 -1.37
CA VAL A 35 -4.98 6.48 -0.59
C VAL A 35 -4.85 5.05 -1.12
N LEU A 36 -4.81 4.85 -2.43
CA LEU A 36 -4.60 3.53 -3.05
C LEU A 36 -3.23 2.95 -2.70
N ALA A 37 -2.17 3.76 -2.75
CA ALA A 37 -0.84 3.34 -2.35
C ALA A 37 -0.79 2.92 -0.87
N LEU A 38 -1.42 3.68 0.03
CA LEU A 38 -1.56 3.32 1.44
C LEU A 38 -2.32 2.01 1.65
N CYS A 39 -3.36 1.74 0.86
CA CYS A 39 -4.09 0.47 0.88
C CYS A 39 -3.18 -0.71 0.55
N VAL A 40 -2.38 -0.59 -0.51
CA VAL A 40 -1.44 -1.63 -0.93
C VAL A 40 -0.40 -1.89 0.15
N ILE A 41 0.26 -0.84 0.66
CA ILE A 41 1.29 -0.96 1.71
C ILE A 41 0.69 -1.59 2.98
N SER A 42 -0.48 -1.12 3.42
CA SER A 42 -1.15 -1.64 4.62
C SER A 42 -1.51 -3.12 4.49
N THR A 43 -2.09 -3.51 3.35
CA THR A 43 -2.56 -4.88 3.14
C THR A 43 -1.41 -5.84 2.85
N ALA A 44 -0.49 -5.45 1.96
CA ALA A 44 0.58 -6.32 1.48
C ALA A 44 1.74 -6.41 2.48
N LEU A 45 2.21 -5.28 3.03
CA LEU A 45 3.33 -5.27 3.97
C LEU A 45 2.85 -5.61 5.39
N SER A 46 1.99 -4.77 5.97
CA SER A 46 1.60 -4.93 7.38
C SER A 46 0.69 -6.13 7.57
N GLY A 47 -0.35 -6.26 6.76
CA GLY A 47 -1.31 -7.35 6.87
C GLY A 47 -0.64 -8.73 6.74
N GLN A 48 0.15 -8.95 5.69
CA GLN A 48 0.81 -10.23 5.45
C GLN A 48 2.00 -10.46 6.37
N GLY A 49 2.78 -9.41 6.68
CA GLY A 49 3.89 -9.51 7.62
C GLY A 49 3.42 -9.96 9.01
N ILE A 50 2.43 -9.27 9.57
CA ILE A 50 1.87 -9.59 10.88
C ILE A 50 1.23 -10.98 10.88
N ALA A 51 0.31 -11.26 9.94
CA ALA A 51 -0.36 -12.55 9.86
C ALA A 51 0.64 -13.71 9.77
N THR A 52 1.64 -13.61 8.91
CA THR A 52 2.64 -14.67 8.72
C THR A 52 3.58 -14.83 9.94
N GLY A 53 3.93 -13.72 10.60
CA GLY A 53 4.69 -13.76 11.84
C GLY A 53 3.96 -14.56 12.94
N PHE A 54 2.68 -14.33 13.09
CA PHE A 54 1.84 -15.06 14.05
C PHE A 54 1.53 -16.50 13.60
N ASP A 55 1.28 -16.74 12.31
CA ASP A 55 1.14 -18.10 11.75
C ASP A 55 2.36 -18.97 12.09
N ARG A 56 3.56 -18.38 11.98
CA ARG A 56 4.80 -19.04 12.37
C ARG A 56 4.87 -19.31 13.87
N ARG A 57 4.52 -18.33 14.70
CA ARG A 57 4.55 -18.45 16.17
C ARG A 57 3.60 -19.54 16.67
N TYR A 58 2.41 -19.62 16.12
CA TYR A 58 1.40 -20.61 16.54
C TYR A 58 1.52 -21.97 15.84
N GLY A 59 2.56 -22.17 15.04
CA GLY A 59 2.81 -23.47 14.40
C GLY A 59 1.93 -23.76 13.19
N VAL A 60 1.11 -22.80 12.74
CA VAL A 60 0.21 -22.94 11.58
C VAL A 60 1.00 -23.30 10.33
N LEU A 61 2.19 -22.71 10.14
CA LEU A 61 3.04 -23.02 8.98
C LEU A 61 3.53 -24.47 9.00
N ARG A 62 3.79 -25.06 10.19
CA ARG A 62 4.16 -26.49 10.32
C ARG A 62 2.99 -27.39 9.96
N PHE A 63 1.80 -27.05 10.41
CA PHE A 63 0.57 -27.78 10.06
C PHE A 63 0.32 -27.72 8.55
N LEU A 64 0.43 -26.53 7.94
CA LEU A 64 0.25 -26.38 6.49
C LEU A 64 1.31 -27.12 5.67
N ALA A 65 2.53 -27.30 6.20
CA ALA A 65 3.57 -28.07 5.54
C ALA A 65 3.26 -29.58 5.44
N THR A 66 2.35 -30.10 6.26
CA THR A 66 1.88 -31.49 6.19
C THR A 66 0.75 -31.70 5.17
N THR A 67 0.21 -30.62 4.62
CA THR A 67 -0.82 -30.66 3.59
C THR A 67 -0.21 -30.76 2.20
N PRO A 68 -0.94 -31.24 1.17
CA PRO A 68 -0.45 -31.31 -0.21
C PRO A 68 -0.22 -29.93 -0.84
N LEU A 69 -0.57 -28.85 -0.15
CA LEU A 69 -0.40 -27.46 -0.61
C LEU A 69 1.07 -27.06 -0.78
N GLY A 70 1.92 -27.54 0.11
CA GLY A 70 3.34 -27.25 0.11
C GLY A 70 3.68 -25.75 0.29
N ARG A 71 4.97 -25.41 0.26
CA ARG A 71 5.46 -24.04 0.45
C ARG A 71 4.97 -23.09 -0.65
N ASN A 72 5.01 -23.54 -1.90
CA ASN A 72 4.63 -22.70 -3.04
C ASN A 72 3.15 -22.39 -3.04
N GLY A 73 2.30 -23.38 -2.73
CA GLY A 73 0.85 -23.16 -2.61
C GLY A 73 0.49 -22.17 -1.50
N LEU A 74 1.21 -22.21 -0.37
CA LEU A 74 1.02 -21.23 0.71
C LEU A 74 1.36 -19.81 0.26
N ILE A 75 2.51 -19.61 -0.40
CA ILE A 75 2.94 -18.29 -0.88
C ILE A 75 1.94 -17.78 -1.93
N MET A 76 1.58 -18.61 -2.90
CA MET A 76 0.59 -18.24 -3.92
C MET A 76 -0.77 -17.90 -3.29
N GLY A 77 -1.23 -18.68 -2.33
CA GLY A 77 -2.47 -18.40 -1.60
C GLY A 77 -2.46 -17.04 -0.90
N LYS A 78 -1.34 -16.70 -0.26
CA LYS A 78 -1.16 -15.39 0.38
C LYS A 78 -1.13 -14.24 -0.65
N CYS A 79 -0.44 -14.41 -1.78
CA CYS A 79 -0.42 -13.43 -2.86
C CYS A 79 -1.82 -13.22 -3.46
N ILE A 80 -2.55 -14.29 -3.74
CA ILE A 80 -3.92 -14.21 -4.25
C ILE A 80 -4.84 -13.49 -3.25
N ALA A 81 -4.75 -13.85 -1.98
CA ALA A 81 -5.55 -13.19 -0.93
C ALA A 81 -5.28 -11.68 -0.87
N VAL A 82 -4.00 -11.25 -0.96
CA VAL A 82 -3.63 -9.83 -1.03
C VAL A 82 -4.25 -9.17 -2.26
N LEU A 83 -4.11 -9.78 -3.43
CA LEU A 83 -4.64 -9.23 -4.68
C LEU A 83 -6.15 -9.07 -4.65
N VAL A 84 -6.87 -10.04 -4.08
CA VAL A 84 -8.34 -9.95 -3.90
C VAL A 84 -8.70 -8.78 -2.99
N VAL A 85 -8.05 -8.65 -1.84
CA VAL A 85 -8.33 -7.55 -0.91
C VAL A 85 -7.99 -6.19 -1.53
N VAL A 86 -6.85 -6.10 -2.21
CA VAL A 86 -6.42 -4.87 -2.90
C VAL A 86 -7.40 -4.51 -4.03
N ALA A 87 -7.90 -5.50 -4.80
CA ALA A 87 -8.90 -5.26 -5.83
C ALA A 87 -10.23 -4.74 -5.25
N ILE A 88 -10.68 -5.29 -4.12
CA ILE A 88 -11.86 -4.79 -3.41
C ILE A 88 -11.65 -3.35 -2.94
N GLN A 89 -10.48 -3.06 -2.34
CA GLN A 89 -10.13 -1.71 -1.88
C GLN A 89 -10.07 -0.71 -3.05
N PHE A 90 -9.44 -1.11 -4.16
CA PHE A 90 -9.39 -0.31 -5.38
C PHE A 90 -10.81 0.03 -5.87
N THR A 91 -11.68 -0.97 -5.97
CA THR A 91 -13.06 -0.77 -6.43
C THR A 91 -13.81 0.19 -5.51
N LEU A 92 -13.70 0.01 -4.19
CA LEU A 92 -14.35 0.89 -3.21
C LEU A 92 -13.83 2.34 -3.32
N VAL A 93 -12.52 2.52 -3.38
CA VAL A 93 -11.90 3.85 -3.48
C VAL A 93 -12.25 4.50 -4.83
N ALA A 94 -12.23 3.73 -5.92
CA ALA A 94 -12.60 4.23 -7.25
C ALA A 94 -14.06 4.68 -7.33
N VAL A 95 -14.99 3.90 -6.80
CA VAL A 95 -16.41 4.24 -6.76
C VAL A 95 -16.66 5.50 -5.94
N LEU A 96 -16.06 5.59 -4.76
CA LEU A 96 -16.19 6.77 -3.91
C LEU A 96 -15.50 7.99 -4.53
N GLY A 97 -14.29 7.81 -5.07
CA GLY A 97 -13.55 8.87 -5.75
C GLY A 97 -14.34 9.44 -6.92
N TYR A 98 -14.93 8.56 -7.74
CA TYR A 98 -15.78 8.98 -8.86
C TYR A 98 -16.99 9.79 -8.38
N GLY A 99 -17.64 9.38 -7.30
CA GLY A 99 -18.72 10.13 -6.65
C GLY A 99 -18.29 11.50 -6.10
N LEU A 100 -17.01 11.62 -5.70
CA LEU A 100 -16.41 12.85 -5.16
C LEU A 100 -15.77 13.74 -6.25
N GLY A 101 -15.87 13.36 -7.54
CA GLY A 101 -15.39 14.16 -8.67
C GLY A 101 -14.06 13.71 -9.27
N TRP A 102 -13.52 12.56 -8.87
CA TRP A 102 -12.36 11.95 -9.51
C TRP A 102 -12.72 11.48 -10.93
N ARG A 103 -11.94 11.87 -11.91
CA ARG A 103 -12.20 11.59 -13.34
C ARG A 103 -10.91 11.10 -14.03
N PRO A 104 -10.44 9.88 -13.73
CA PRO A 104 -9.22 9.35 -14.33
C PRO A 104 -9.44 8.99 -15.80
N ASP A 105 -8.41 9.15 -16.60
CA ASP A 105 -8.35 8.60 -17.94
C ASP A 105 -8.23 7.08 -17.91
N ALA A 106 -8.71 6.40 -18.96
CA ALA A 106 -8.61 4.94 -19.06
C ALA A 106 -7.15 4.44 -19.02
N ILE A 107 -6.22 5.23 -19.54
CA ILE A 107 -4.78 4.93 -19.50
C ILE A 107 -4.26 5.03 -18.07
N ALA A 108 -4.66 6.04 -17.30
CA ALA A 108 -4.29 6.18 -15.91
C ALA A 108 -4.81 5.01 -15.07
N VAL A 109 -6.05 4.58 -15.27
CA VAL A 109 -6.63 3.40 -14.58
C VAL A 109 -5.84 2.13 -14.90
N SER A 110 -5.50 1.88 -16.17
CA SER A 110 -4.73 0.68 -16.54
C SER A 110 -3.32 0.68 -15.93
N ARG A 111 -2.63 1.82 -15.92
CA ARG A 111 -1.33 1.98 -15.25
C ARG A 111 -1.46 1.72 -13.75
N SER A 112 -2.47 2.30 -13.11
CA SER A 112 -2.73 2.10 -11.68
C SER A 112 -2.91 0.63 -11.32
N ILE A 113 -3.66 -0.14 -12.11
CA ILE A 113 -3.87 -1.57 -11.88
C ILE A 113 -2.54 -2.34 -11.95
N ILE A 114 -1.73 -2.11 -12.99
CA ILE A 114 -0.43 -2.77 -13.15
C ILE A 114 0.48 -2.44 -11.97
N THR A 115 0.59 -1.17 -11.63
CA THR A 115 1.43 -0.69 -10.53
C THR A 115 0.99 -1.26 -9.19
N MET A 116 -0.32 -1.34 -8.94
CA MET A 116 -0.87 -1.96 -7.72
C MET A 116 -0.54 -3.44 -7.62
N ILE A 117 -0.62 -4.19 -8.72
CA ILE A 117 -0.26 -5.63 -8.75
C ILE A 117 1.23 -5.81 -8.43
N MET A 118 2.10 -5.02 -9.06
CA MET A 118 3.54 -5.06 -8.81
C MET A 118 3.87 -4.63 -7.38
N GLY A 119 3.27 -3.55 -6.90
CA GLY A 119 3.42 -3.06 -5.54
C GLY A 119 2.94 -4.07 -4.50
N ALA A 120 1.76 -4.67 -4.71
CA ALA A 120 1.24 -5.72 -3.84
C ALA A 120 2.20 -6.92 -3.76
N GLY A 121 2.77 -7.36 -4.89
CA GLY A 121 3.78 -8.43 -4.94
C GLY A 121 5.04 -8.06 -4.15
N ALA A 122 5.61 -6.89 -4.42
CA ALA A 122 6.83 -6.42 -3.77
C ALA A 122 6.65 -6.26 -2.24
N PHE A 123 5.60 -5.59 -1.80
CA PHE A 123 5.33 -5.40 -0.37
C PHE A 123 4.92 -6.69 0.34
N THR A 124 4.24 -7.62 -0.34
CA THR A 124 3.99 -8.95 0.21
C THR A 124 5.29 -9.70 0.41
N ALA A 125 6.20 -9.69 -0.56
CA ALA A 125 7.51 -10.33 -0.45
C ALA A 125 8.33 -9.75 0.71
N LEU A 126 8.35 -8.42 0.87
CA LEU A 126 8.99 -7.75 2.01
C LEU A 126 8.35 -8.14 3.35
N GLY A 127 7.03 -8.17 3.44
CA GLY A 127 6.30 -8.58 4.63
C GLY A 127 6.61 -10.03 5.03
N LEU A 128 6.63 -10.93 4.05
CA LEU A 128 6.98 -12.34 4.25
C LEU A 128 8.45 -12.52 4.65
N LEU A 129 9.36 -11.73 4.07
CA LEU A 129 10.79 -11.75 4.42
C LEU A 129 10.99 -11.34 5.88
N ILE A 130 10.40 -10.24 6.32
CA ILE A 130 10.46 -9.79 7.72
C ILE A 130 9.86 -10.85 8.64
N ALA A 131 8.67 -11.36 8.34
CA ALA A 131 8.00 -12.38 9.13
C ALA A 131 8.77 -13.72 9.18
N GLY A 132 9.59 -14.01 8.17
CA GLY A 132 10.45 -15.19 8.11
C GLY A 132 11.73 -15.08 8.93
N THR A 133 12.23 -13.87 9.16
CA THR A 133 13.55 -13.62 9.77
C THR A 133 13.49 -13.27 11.24
N VAL A 134 12.46 -12.55 11.70
CA VAL A 134 12.36 -12.08 13.09
C VAL A 134 11.20 -12.72 13.85
N ARG A 135 11.14 -12.51 15.17
CA ARG A 135 10.05 -13.02 16.02
C ARG A 135 8.75 -12.29 15.70
N ALA A 136 7.60 -12.92 15.98
CA ALA A 136 6.28 -12.36 15.66
C ALA A 136 6.05 -10.96 16.26
N GLU A 137 6.46 -10.74 17.51
CA GLU A 137 6.36 -9.45 18.18
C GLU A 137 7.25 -8.39 17.53
N ALA A 138 8.46 -8.76 17.14
CA ALA A 138 9.38 -7.87 16.43
C ALA A 138 8.87 -7.60 15.00
N THR A 139 8.27 -8.58 14.33
CA THR A 139 7.62 -8.39 13.03
C THR A 139 6.54 -7.31 13.14
N LEU A 140 5.66 -7.39 14.15
CA LEU A 140 4.60 -6.41 14.37
C LEU A 140 5.18 -4.99 14.56
N ALA A 141 6.24 -4.85 15.37
CA ALA A 141 6.87 -3.55 15.58
C ALA A 141 7.53 -3.01 14.30
N ILE A 142 8.30 -3.85 13.61
CA ILE A 142 9.05 -3.45 12.40
C ILE A 142 8.09 -3.05 11.27
N VAL A 143 7.06 -3.86 11.00
CA VAL A 143 6.15 -3.54 9.89
C VAL A 143 5.28 -2.32 10.20
N ASN A 144 4.90 -2.08 11.46
CA ASN A 144 4.19 -0.86 11.84
C ASN A 144 5.06 0.39 11.72
N ILE A 145 6.32 0.32 12.16
CA ILE A 145 7.28 1.42 11.99
C ILE A 145 7.54 1.66 10.50
N ALA A 146 7.78 0.60 9.73
CA ALA A 146 7.97 0.70 8.28
C ALA A 146 6.74 1.33 7.60
N TRP A 147 5.53 0.92 8.00
CA TRP A 147 4.30 1.50 7.48
C TRP A 147 4.21 3.01 7.77
N VAL A 148 4.48 3.44 9.02
CA VAL A 148 4.46 4.86 9.40
C VAL A 148 5.49 5.66 8.60
N ILE A 149 6.71 5.13 8.45
CA ILE A 149 7.77 5.79 7.67
C ILE A 149 7.36 5.88 6.19
N LEU A 150 6.89 4.80 5.60
CA LEU A 150 6.48 4.78 4.19
C LEU A 150 5.25 5.65 3.93
N ALA A 151 4.32 5.71 4.85
CA ALA A 151 3.13 6.55 4.73
C ALA A 151 3.45 8.04 4.90
N GLY A 152 4.26 8.39 5.92
CA GLY A 152 4.56 9.78 6.26
C GLY A 152 5.74 10.36 5.48
N ALA A 153 6.84 9.62 5.40
CA ALA A 153 8.09 10.09 4.81
C ALA A 153 8.38 9.49 3.42
N GLY A 154 7.61 8.49 3.00
CA GLY A 154 7.82 7.75 1.75
C GLY A 154 7.20 8.39 0.49
N GLY A 155 6.76 9.64 0.54
CA GLY A 155 6.20 10.34 -0.63
C GLY A 155 4.78 9.88 -1.04
N VAL A 156 4.12 9.07 -0.22
CA VAL A 156 2.78 8.52 -0.55
C VAL A 156 1.67 9.54 -0.30
N VAL A 157 1.78 10.28 0.80
CA VAL A 157 0.78 11.30 1.20
C VAL A 157 1.26 12.70 0.85
N PHE A 158 2.57 12.94 1.02
CA PHE A 158 3.20 14.22 0.70
C PHE A 158 4.06 14.07 -0.54
N PRO A 159 3.92 14.98 -1.52
CA PRO A 159 4.67 14.92 -2.76
C PRO A 159 6.16 15.13 -2.51
N LEU A 160 6.99 14.47 -3.31
CA LEU A 160 8.45 14.56 -3.24
C LEU A 160 8.96 16.00 -3.35
N LYS A 161 8.25 16.87 -4.07
CA LYS A 161 8.57 18.30 -4.24
C LYS A 161 8.48 19.12 -2.95
N SER A 162 7.78 18.62 -1.92
CA SER A 162 7.67 19.29 -0.62
C SER A 162 8.87 19.01 0.30
N PHE A 163 9.77 18.13 -0.10
CA PHE A 163 10.95 17.76 0.67
C PHE A 163 12.22 18.42 0.10
N PRO A 164 13.26 18.62 0.93
CA PRO A 164 14.58 19.05 0.44
C PRO A 164 15.12 18.11 -0.64
N ASP A 165 15.83 18.65 -1.63
CA ASP A 165 16.30 17.91 -2.82
C ASP A 165 17.06 16.62 -2.48
N TRP A 166 17.91 16.65 -1.45
CA TRP A 166 18.66 15.48 -0.98
C TRP A 166 17.74 14.36 -0.45
N TYR A 167 16.66 14.74 0.23
CA TYR A 167 15.69 13.80 0.77
C TYR A 167 14.78 13.24 -0.34
N ALA A 168 14.31 14.12 -1.24
CA ALA A 168 13.53 13.74 -2.40
C ALA A 168 14.28 12.71 -3.27
N ALA A 169 15.58 12.89 -3.48
CA ALA A 169 16.42 11.95 -4.21
C ALA A 169 16.50 10.57 -3.54
N VAL A 170 16.57 10.51 -2.22
CA VAL A 170 16.58 9.24 -1.46
C VAL A 170 15.21 8.57 -1.48
N VAL A 171 14.16 9.34 -1.27
CA VAL A 171 12.77 8.83 -1.22
C VAL A 171 12.30 8.38 -2.60
N ALA A 172 12.74 9.00 -3.69
CA ALA A 172 12.41 8.58 -5.06
C ALA A 172 12.82 7.12 -5.36
N TRP A 173 13.83 6.60 -4.66
CA TRP A 173 14.22 5.18 -4.75
C TRP A 173 13.39 4.25 -3.86
N SER A 174 12.51 4.80 -3.03
CA SER A 174 11.67 3.96 -2.17
C SER A 174 10.54 3.33 -2.98
N PRO A 175 10.19 2.07 -2.69
CA PRO A 175 9.07 1.40 -3.37
C PRO A 175 7.73 2.10 -3.18
N SER A 176 7.59 2.87 -2.09
CA SER A 176 6.37 3.62 -1.77
C SER A 176 6.20 4.86 -2.64
N ALA A 177 7.29 5.62 -2.87
CA ALA A 177 7.27 6.78 -3.75
C ALA A 177 7.01 6.35 -5.20
N ALA A 178 7.73 5.32 -5.66
CA ALA A 178 7.50 4.75 -6.99
C ALA A 178 6.06 4.27 -7.20
N LEU A 179 5.42 3.74 -6.15
CA LEU A 179 4.01 3.35 -6.20
C LEU A 179 3.09 4.59 -6.24
N GLY A 180 3.37 5.62 -5.44
CA GLY A 180 2.59 6.86 -5.41
C GLY A 180 2.66 7.66 -6.70
N ASP A 181 3.86 7.78 -7.29
CA ASP A 181 4.07 8.52 -8.54
C ASP A 181 3.53 7.78 -9.78
N ALA A 182 3.39 6.46 -9.71
CA ALA A 182 2.91 5.63 -10.82
C ALA A 182 1.40 5.41 -10.81
N LEU A 183 0.71 5.75 -9.71
CA LEU A 183 -0.74 5.67 -9.54
C LEU A 183 -1.43 6.98 -9.92
#